data_4cf1cdf0985b2322c90261d3a8d943e3
#
_entry.id   4cf1cdf0985b2322c90261d3a8d943e3
#
_cell.length_a   1.000
_cell.length_b   1.000
_cell.length_c   1.000
_cell.angle_alpha   90.00
_cell.angle_beta   90.00
_cell.angle_gamma   90.00
#
_symmetry.space_group_name_H-M   'P 1'
#
loop_
_entity.id
_entity.type
_entity.pdbx_description
1 polymer ?
#
loop_
_entity_poly.entity_id
_entity_poly.type
_entity_poly.pdbx_seq_one_letter_code
_entity_poly.pdbx_strand_id
1 'polypeptide(L)'
;PVLALMPIPGEVDLLIAAELVEAGRAVLRGLITPDRTFVVASSHRAYAIGEKAALGDGIADGAKILAGVEQAARRSVMFDMAEKAASSGSVISSVLLGAVAGVDRLPFERADFDAAIRRGGIAVESSLEGFAAGFAASDEVAGEAVPAASRASAAPAGSRGRALRERVSEVFPRDARPLVLEGVRRVADYQDLAYADTYVDRLEPILALDDGGADGSHRLTGEAARHLALWMSYEDAARVADLKTRSERFERMREEVAAES
;
A
#
# COMPACT_ATOMS: atom_id res chain seq x y z
N PRO A 1 14.17 2.66 -21.56
CA PRO A 1 13.92 2.54 -20.12
C PRO A 1 13.87 1.07 -19.73
N VAL A 2 14.54 0.73 -18.65
CA VAL A 2 14.45 -0.63 -18.07
C VAL A 2 13.19 -0.66 -17.23
N LEU A 3 12.20 -1.45 -17.65
CA LEU A 3 10.98 -1.67 -16.85
C LEU A 3 11.25 -2.76 -15.82
N ALA A 4 10.91 -2.51 -14.59
CA ALA A 4 10.95 -3.53 -13.54
C ALA A 4 9.91 -4.61 -13.83
N LEU A 5 10.27 -5.89 -13.68
CA LEU A 5 9.35 -7.02 -13.83
C LEU A 5 8.30 -7.07 -12.71
N MET A 6 8.63 -6.51 -11.55
CA MET A 6 7.77 -6.47 -10.37
C MET A 6 7.77 -5.06 -9.77
N PRO A 7 6.63 -4.57 -9.30
CA PRO A 7 6.58 -3.31 -8.57
C PRO A 7 7.37 -3.42 -7.26
N ILE A 8 8.04 -2.35 -6.90
CA ILE A 8 8.78 -2.27 -5.63
C ILE A 8 7.78 -1.94 -4.51
N PRO A 9 7.76 -2.70 -3.41
CA PRO A 9 6.93 -2.40 -2.26
C PRO A 9 7.12 -0.96 -1.78
N GLY A 10 6.00 -0.25 -1.60
CA GLY A 10 5.99 1.14 -1.18
C GLY A 10 6.31 2.17 -2.27
N GLU A 11 6.53 1.79 -3.52
CA GLU A 11 6.77 2.71 -4.64
C GLU A 11 5.64 2.77 -5.66
N VAL A 12 4.47 2.27 -5.28
CA VAL A 12 3.30 2.22 -6.16
C VAL A 12 2.44 3.48 -5.94
N ASP A 13 2.28 4.30 -6.97
CA ASP A 13 1.44 5.50 -6.92
C ASP A 13 -0.04 5.18 -7.11
N LEU A 14 -0.35 4.26 -8.03
CA LEU A 14 -1.70 3.83 -8.35
C LEU A 14 -1.77 2.31 -8.42
N LEU A 15 -2.63 1.70 -7.62
CA LEU A 15 -2.95 0.28 -7.65
C LEU A 15 -4.37 0.09 -8.19
N ILE A 16 -4.49 -0.81 -9.15
CA ILE A 16 -5.75 -1.14 -9.81
C ILE A 16 -6.03 -2.63 -9.57
N ALA A 17 -7.21 -2.95 -9.03
CA ALA A 17 -7.62 -4.34 -8.83
C ALA A 17 -9.05 -4.60 -9.31
N ALA A 18 -9.21 -5.61 -10.15
CA ALA A 18 -10.51 -5.98 -10.70
C ALA A 18 -11.40 -6.73 -9.71
N GLU A 19 -10.86 -7.16 -8.55
CA GLU A 19 -11.62 -7.81 -7.49
C GLU A 19 -10.95 -7.61 -6.11
N LEU A 20 -11.73 -7.80 -5.03
CA LEU A 20 -11.35 -7.41 -3.68
C LEU A 20 -10.13 -8.16 -3.11
N VAL A 21 -10.04 -9.48 -3.37
CA VAL A 21 -8.94 -10.32 -2.82
C VAL A 21 -7.59 -9.92 -3.41
N GLU A 22 -7.55 -9.47 -4.66
CA GLU A 22 -6.32 -8.99 -5.29
C GLU A 22 -5.85 -7.67 -4.66
N ALA A 23 -6.76 -6.77 -4.30
CA ALA A 23 -6.41 -5.59 -3.52
C ALA A 23 -5.85 -5.97 -2.13
N GLY A 24 -6.48 -6.94 -1.46
CA GLY A 24 -5.97 -7.48 -0.19
C GLY A 24 -4.58 -8.12 -0.31
N ARG A 25 -4.31 -8.87 -1.37
CA ARG A 25 -2.99 -9.43 -1.66
C ARG A 25 -1.94 -8.34 -1.87
N ALA A 26 -2.31 -7.23 -2.49
CA ALA A 26 -1.41 -6.09 -2.67
C ALA A 26 -1.04 -5.43 -1.33
N VAL A 27 -1.96 -5.37 -0.37
CA VAL A 27 -1.66 -4.95 1.01
C VAL A 27 -0.63 -5.88 1.65
N LEU A 28 -0.86 -7.20 1.59
CA LEU A 28 0.04 -8.20 2.17
C LEU A 28 1.45 -8.18 1.55
N ARG A 29 1.55 -7.78 0.28
CA ARG A 29 2.82 -7.62 -0.43
C ARG A 29 3.50 -6.27 -0.17
N GLY A 30 2.88 -5.38 0.62
CA GLY A 30 3.41 -4.05 0.90
C GLY A 30 3.38 -3.09 -0.30
N LEU A 31 2.56 -3.37 -1.33
CA LEU A 31 2.44 -2.53 -2.51
C LEU A 31 1.58 -1.29 -2.24
N ILE A 32 0.68 -1.36 -1.24
CA ILE A 32 -0.20 -0.26 -0.84
C ILE A 32 0.39 0.40 0.40
N THR A 33 0.59 1.72 0.34
CA THR A 33 1.10 2.50 1.46
C THR A 33 0.28 3.79 1.67
N PRO A 34 0.08 4.21 2.94
CA PRO A 34 -0.79 5.33 3.27
C PRO A 34 -0.22 6.70 2.92
N ASP A 35 1.06 6.78 2.64
CA ASP A 35 1.75 7.99 2.23
C ASP A 35 1.70 8.22 0.71
N ARG A 36 1.51 7.15 -0.08
CA ARG A 36 1.70 7.22 -1.53
C ARG A 36 0.56 6.66 -2.34
N THR A 37 0.09 5.44 -2.04
CA THR A 37 -0.71 4.64 -2.96
C THR A 37 -2.17 5.04 -3.01
N PHE A 38 -2.66 5.39 -4.20
CA PHE A 38 -4.08 5.45 -4.52
C PHE A 38 -4.56 4.07 -4.97
N VAL A 39 -5.70 3.62 -4.46
CA VAL A 39 -6.29 2.33 -4.82
C VAL A 39 -7.60 2.54 -5.55
N VAL A 40 -7.73 1.93 -6.72
CA VAL A 40 -9.00 1.80 -7.46
C VAL A 40 -9.29 0.31 -7.58
N ALA A 41 -10.30 -0.18 -6.88
CA ALA A 41 -10.58 -1.61 -6.84
C ALA A 41 -12.08 -1.92 -6.84
N SER A 42 -12.45 -3.06 -7.41
CA SER A 42 -13.80 -3.57 -7.24
C SER A 42 -13.95 -4.23 -5.88
N SER A 43 -15.04 -3.93 -5.19
CA SER A 43 -15.39 -4.60 -3.92
C SER A 43 -16.06 -5.96 -4.13
N HIS A 44 -16.43 -6.33 -5.39
CA HIS A 44 -16.98 -7.64 -5.65
C HIS A 44 -15.96 -8.75 -5.38
N ARG A 45 -16.44 -9.94 -5.06
CA ARG A 45 -15.60 -11.11 -4.77
C ARG A 45 -15.76 -12.20 -5.83
N ALA A 46 -14.61 -12.64 -6.38
CA ALA A 46 -14.50 -13.94 -7.01
C ALA A 46 -13.78 -14.88 -6.04
N TYR A 47 -14.44 -15.93 -5.58
CA TYR A 47 -13.84 -16.89 -4.65
C TYR A 47 -12.65 -17.60 -5.30
N ALA A 48 -11.49 -17.51 -4.66
CA ALA A 48 -10.28 -18.23 -5.08
C ALA A 48 -10.47 -19.75 -4.97
N ILE A 49 -9.69 -20.51 -5.76
CA ILE A 49 -9.75 -21.98 -5.73
C ILE A 49 -9.52 -22.53 -4.32
N GLY A 50 -8.59 -21.93 -3.57
CA GLY A 50 -8.29 -22.31 -2.18
C GLY A 50 -9.48 -22.11 -1.23
N GLU A 51 -10.27 -21.05 -1.43
CA GLU A 51 -11.49 -20.79 -0.65
C GLU A 51 -12.60 -21.80 -1.00
N LYS A 52 -12.71 -22.16 -2.28
CA LYS A 52 -13.68 -23.16 -2.75
C LYS A 52 -13.32 -24.60 -2.37
N ALA A 53 -12.03 -24.89 -2.18
CA ALA A 53 -11.52 -26.23 -1.87
C ALA A 53 -11.29 -26.45 -0.36
N ALA A 54 -11.47 -25.46 0.48
CA ALA A 54 -11.29 -25.60 1.93
C ALA A 54 -12.33 -26.53 2.54
N LEU A 55 -11.86 -27.43 3.41
CA LEU A 55 -12.74 -28.25 4.24
C LEU A 55 -13.23 -27.37 5.41
N GLY A 56 -14.41 -26.75 5.27
CA GLY A 56 -15.00 -25.80 6.21
C GLY A 56 -15.13 -24.41 5.62
N ASP A 57 -15.35 -23.41 6.47
CA ASP A 57 -15.47 -22.01 6.06
C ASP A 57 -14.07 -21.40 5.85
N GLY A 58 -13.50 -21.65 4.67
CA GLY A 58 -12.23 -21.06 4.23
C GLY A 58 -12.37 -19.68 3.59
N ILE A 59 -13.56 -19.08 3.68
CA ILE A 59 -13.86 -17.80 3.04
C ILE A 59 -13.29 -16.66 3.87
N ALA A 60 -12.34 -15.92 3.30
CA ALA A 60 -11.82 -14.72 3.96
C ALA A 60 -12.92 -13.66 4.11
N ASP A 61 -12.98 -12.99 5.24
CA ASP A 61 -13.97 -11.95 5.53
C ASP A 61 -13.75 -10.73 4.60
N GLY A 62 -14.67 -10.51 3.68
CA GLY A 62 -14.61 -9.41 2.71
C GLY A 62 -14.60 -8.03 3.38
N ALA A 63 -15.34 -7.85 4.49
CA ALA A 63 -15.36 -6.58 5.21
C ALA A 63 -14.00 -6.26 5.84
N LYS A 64 -13.30 -7.28 6.36
CA LYS A 64 -11.95 -7.11 6.90
C LYS A 64 -10.93 -6.77 5.80
N ILE A 65 -11.06 -7.39 4.63
CA ILE A 65 -10.19 -7.07 3.49
C ILE A 65 -10.43 -5.63 3.05
N LEU A 66 -11.68 -5.21 2.89
CA LEU A 66 -12.07 -3.85 2.51
C LEU A 66 -11.47 -2.83 3.49
N ALA A 67 -11.73 -3.00 4.79
CA ALA A 67 -11.19 -2.13 5.83
C ALA A 67 -9.66 -2.12 5.86
N GLY A 68 -9.02 -3.26 5.59
CA GLY A 68 -7.55 -3.37 5.51
C GLY A 68 -6.97 -2.59 4.33
N VAL A 69 -7.62 -2.61 3.17
CA VAL A 69 -7.22 -1.82 2.00
C VAL A 69 -7.42 -0.32 2.26
N GLU A 70 -8.56 0.08 2.80
CA GLU A 70 -8.86 1.48 3.16
C GLU A 70 -7.83 2.03 4.15
N GLN A 71 -7.46 1.25 5.16
CA GLN A 71 -6.49 1.65 6.17
C GLN A 71 -5.06 1.73 5.62
N ALA A 72 -4.71 0.88 4.63
CA ALA A 72 -3.38 0.82 4.06
C ALA A 72 -3.15 1.85 2.94
N ALA A 73 -4.20 2.32 2.27
CA ALA A 73 -4.12 3.23 1.13
C ALA A 73 -4.06 4.70 1.58
N ARG A 74 -3.38 5.53 0.79
CA ARG A 74 -3.49 6.99 0.91
C ARG A 74 -4.91 7.47 0.61
N ARG A 75 -5.53 6.88 -0.39
CA ARG A 75 -6.93 7.06 -0.78
C ARG A 75 -7.40 5.82 -1.51
N SER A 76 -8.65 5.45 -1.31
CA SER A 76 -9.26 4.33 -2.01
C SER A 76 -10.59 4.72 -2.65
N VAL A 77 -10.83 4.18 -3.84
CA VAL A 77 -12.11 4.22 -4.53
C VAL A 77 -12.52 2.77 -4.75
N MET A 78 -13.48 2.29 -3.97
CA MET A 78 -13.91 0.90 -3.98
C MET A 78 -15.43 0.82 -3.97
N PHE A 79 -15.98 0.15 -4.96
CA PHE A 79 -17.41 -0.14 -5.10
C PHE A 79 -17.60 -1.43 -5.89
N ASP A 80 -18.81 -1.98 -5.89
CA ASP A 80 -19.10 -3.19 -6.66
C ASP A 80 -19.16 -2.88 -8.17
N MET A 81 -18.01 -3.07 -8.83
CA MET A 81 -17.88 -2.83 -10.28
C MET A 81 -18.54 -3.92 -11.11
N ALA A 82 -18.78 -5.11 -10.54
CA ALA A 82 -19.51 -6.17 -11.24
C ALA A 82 -21.00 -5.82 -11.35
N GLU A 83 -21.60 -5.34 -10.24
CA GLU A 83 -22.97 -4.85 -10.23
C GLU A 83 -23.14 -3.63 -11.18
N LYS A 84 -22.21 -2.68 -11.09
CA LYS A 84 -22.21 -1.49 -11.96
C LYS A 84 -22.06 -1.87 -13.44
N ALA A 85 -21.22 -2.84 -13.78
CA ALA A 85 -21.05 -3.35 -15.14
C ALA A 85 -22.33 -4.04 -15.65
N ALA A 86 -22.95 -4.88 -14.81
CA ALA A 86 -24.21 -5.55 -15.17
C ALA A 86 -25.33 -4.53 -15.43
N SER A 87 -25.46 -3.51 -14.59
CA SER A 87 -26.50 -2.46 -14.72
C SER A 87 -26.29 -1.55 -15.93
N SER A 88 -25.05 -1.37 -16.39
CA SER A 88 -24.71 -0.58 -17.59
C SER A 88 -24.54 -1.42 -18.86
N GLY A 89 -24.85 -2.72 -18.83
CA GLY A 89 -24.70 -3.60 -20.01
C GLY A 89 -23.23 -3.73 -20.49
N SER A 90 -22.27 -3.58 -19.60
CA SER A 90 -20.85 -3.51 -19.91
C SER A 90 -20.04 -4.59 -19.18
N VAL A 91 -18.74 -4.46 -19.15
CA VAL A 91 -17.80 -5.34 -18.47
C VAL A 91 -17.04 -4.61 -17.37
N ILE A 92 -16.59 -5.34 -16.36
CA ILE A 92 -15.86 -4.76 -15.18
C ILE A 92 -14.66 -3.91 -15.62
N SER A 93 -13.92 -4.31 -16.65
CA SER A 93 -12.76 -3.59 -17.13
C SER A 93 -13.10 -2.19 -17.67
N SER A 94 -14.26 -2.01 -18.28
CA SER A 94 -14.72 -0.69 -18.75
C SER A 94 -15.10 0.21 -17.58
N VAL A 95 -15.80 -0.33 -16.58
CA VAL A 95 -16.13 0.39 -15.34
C VAL A 95 -14.87 0.76 -14.56
N LEU A 96 -13.94 -0.19 -14.44
CA LEU A 96 -12.66 0.02 -13.76
C LEU A 96 -11.82 1.12 -14.45
N LEU A 97 -11.79 1.12 -15.80
CA LEU A 97 -11.11 2.16 -16.56
C LEU A 97 -11.74 3.54 -16.31
N GLY A 98 -13.07 3.62 -16.22
CA GLY A 98 -13.78 4.84 -15.86
C GLY A 98 -13.42 5.34 -14.47
N ALA A 99 -13.39 4.44 -13.48
CA ALA A 99 -13.00 4.78 -12.12
C ALA A 99 -11.53 5.24 -12.04
N VAL A 100 -10.63 4.64 -12.81
CA VAL A 100 -9.23 5.08 -12.94
C VAL A 100 -9.11 6.48 -13.53
N ALA A 101 -9.91 6.80 -14.56
CA ALA A 101 -9.95 8.14 -15.13
C ALA A 101 -10.48 9.18 -14.13
N GLY A 102 -11.49 8.81 -13.32
CA GLY A 102 -12.11 9.71 -12.35
C GLY A 102 -11.23 10.06 -11.15
N VAL A 103 -10.22 9.24 -10.80
CA VAL A 103 -9.29 9.59 -9.71
C VAL A 103 -8.19 10.59 -10.10
N ASP A 104 -8.10 10.98 -11.37
CA ASP A 104 -7.19 12.00 -11.89
C ASP A 104 -5.71 11.81 -11.47
N ARG A 105 -5.22 10.57 -11.66
CA ARG A 105 -3.83 10.18 -11.32
C ARG A 105 -2.95 9.89 -12.52
N LEU A 106 -3.55 9.86 -13.69
CA LEU A 106 -2.84 9.66 -14.94
C LEU A 106 -2.81 10.99 -15.73
N PRO A 107 -1.76 11.23 -16.54
CA PRO A 107 -1.62 12.45 -17.31
C PRO A 107 -2.51 12.43 -18.58
N PHE A 108 -3.77 12.03 -18.43
CA PHE A 108 -4.74 11.89 -19.53
C PHE A 108 -6.05 12.54 -19.13
N GLU A 109 -6.64 13.27 -20.05
CA GLU A 109 -7.99 13.80 -19.90
C GLU A 109 -9.04 12.74 -20.22
N ARG A 110 -10.26 12.91 -19.74
CA ARG A 110 -11.38 11.99 -20.03
C ARG A 110 -11.55 11.74 -21.53
N ALA A 111 -11.36 12.78 -22.35
CA ALA A 111 -11.47 12.68 -23.81
C ALA A 111 -10.44 11.72 -24.44
N ASP A 112 -9.27 11.56 -23.83
CA ASP A 112 -8.24 10.63 -24.30
C ASP A 112 -8.66 9.18 -24.11
N PHE A 113 -9.30 8.87 -22.97
CA PHE A 113 -9.88 7.57 -22.71
C PHE A 113 -11.02 7.23 -23.66
N ASP A 114 -11.96 8.17 -23.87
CA ASP A 114 -13.06 8.03 -24.83
C ASP A 114 -12.51 7.75 -26.24
N ALA A 115 -11.51 8.51 -26.67
CA ALA A 115 -10.87 8.31 -27.96
C ALA A 115 -10.15 6.95 -28.06
N ALA A 116 -9.53 6.50 -26.99
CA ALA A 116 -8.86 5.18 -26.94
C ALA A 116 -9.89 4.02 -27.07
N ILE A 117 -11.01 4.11 -26.35
CA ILE A 117 -12.11 3.13 -26.43
C ILE A 117 -12.65 3.08 -27.86
N ARG A 118 -12.92 4.21 -28.49
CA ARG A 118 -13.41 4.28 -29.86
C ARG A 118 -12.42 3.70 -30.87
N ARG A 119 -11.13 3.95 -30.71
CA ARG A 119 -10.07 3.34 -31.55
C ARG A 119 -9.99 1.83 -31.42
N GLY A 120 -10.29 1.29 -30.23
CA GLY A 120 -10.30 -0.15 -29.98
C GLY A 120 -11.33 -0.92 -30.83
N GLY A 121 -12.42 -0.27 -31.22
CA GLY A 121 -13.40 -0.79 -32.20
C GLY A 121 -14.22 -1.99 -31.74
N ILE A 122 -14.03 -2.48 -30.51
CA ILE A 122 -14.74 -3.65 -29.98
C ILE A 122 -15.74 -3.19 -28.92
N ALA A 123 -17.01 -3.52 -29.09
CA ALA A 123 -18.09 -3.22 -28.14
C ALA A 123 -18.05 -1.74 -27.65
N VAL A 124 -17.85 -0.81 -28.56
CA VAL A 124 -17.52 0.61 -28.26
C VAL A 124 -18.59 1.24 -27.38
N GLU A 125 -19.86 1.08 -27.75
CA GLU A 125 -20.98 1.73 -27.05
C GLU A 125 -21.10 1.23 -25.60
N SER A 126 -21.16 -0.10 -25.40
CA SER A 126 -21.22 -0.65 -24.05
C SER A 126 -19.96 -0.37 -23.23
N SER A 127 -18.78 -0.27 -23.87
CA SER A 127 -17.54 0.11 -23.19
C SER A 127 -17.56 1.58 -22.73
N LEU A 128 -18.11 2.49 -23.54
CA LEU A 128 -18.29 3.89 -23.16
C LEU A 128 -19.34 4.06 -22.06
N GLU A 129 -20.43 3.28 -22.08
CA GLU A 129 -21.43 3.28 -21.02
C GLU A 129 -20.83 2.80 -19.69
N GLY A 130 -20.08 1.67 -19.70
CA GLY A 130 -19.39 1.18 -18.53
C GLY A 130 -18.33 2.17 -18.02
N PHE A 131 -17.56 2.78 -18.91
CA PHE A 131 -16.61 3.83 -18.60
C PHE A 131 -17.27 5.03 -17.91
N ALA A 132 -18.36 5.54 -18.49
CA ALA A 132 -19.10 6.65 -17.91
C ALA A 132 -19.68 6.32 -16.52
N ALA A 133 -20.20 5.11 -16.35
CA ALA A 133 -20.72 4.63 -15.07
C ALA A 133 -19.61 4.52 -14.00
N GLY A 134 -18.43 4.03 -14.35
CA GLY A 134 -17.28 3.96 -13.45
C GLY A 134 -16.72 5.33 -13.09
N PHE A 135 -16.65 6.23 -14.06
CA PHE A 135 -16.20 7.61 -13.86
C PHE A 135 -17.12 8.35 -12.86
N ALA A 136 -18.44 8.28 -13.06
CA ALA A 136 -19.40 8.91 -12.15
C ALA A 136 -19.33 8.32 -10.73
N ALA A 137 -19.23 6.98 -10.61
CA ALA A 137 -19.15 6.32 -9.32
C ALA A 137 -17.86 6.67 -8.54
N SER A 138 -16.76 7.00 -9.23
CA SER A 138 -15.52 7.41 -8.55
C SER A 138 -15.64 8.75 -7.84
N ASP A 139 -16.45 9.67 -8.35
CA ASP A 139 -16.74 10.97 -7.72
C ASP A 139 -17.60 10.79 -6.46
N GLU A 140 -18.57 9.86 -6.49
CA GLU A 140 -19.48 9.59 -5.37
C GLU A 140 -18.76 8.92 -4.20
N VAL A 141 -17.80 8.02 -4.49
CA VAL A 141 -17.08 7.18 -3.50
C VAL A 141 -15.78 7.84 -3.04
N ALA A 142 -15.34 8.90 -3.68
CA ALA A 142 -14.12 9.60 -3.35
C ALA A 142 -14.18 10.22 -1.94
N GLY A 143 -14.21 9.35 -0.91
CA GLY A 143 -14.09 9.73 0.50
C GLY A 143 -12.77 10.41 0.81
N GLU A 144 -12.78 11.32 1.80
CA GLU A 144 -11.56 11.93 2.35
C GLU A 144 -10.58 10.84 2.81
N ALA A 145 -9.30 11.10 2.54
CA ALA A 145 -8.23 10.25 3.05
C ALA A 145 -8.40 10.11 4.57
N VAL A 146 -8.64 8.90 5.04
CA VAL A 146 -8.55 8.60 6.46
C VAL A 146 -7.09 8.83 6.83
N PRO A 147 -6.78 9.74 7.78
CA PRO A 147 -5.41 9.91 8.24
C PRO A 147 -4.91 8.54 8.67
N ALA A 148 -3.83 8.07 8.05
CA ALA A 148 -3.22 6.82 8.45
C ALA A 148 -2.96 6.90 9.95
N ALA A 149 -3.74 6.16 10.72
CA ALA A 149 -3.41 5.91 12.11
C ALA A 149 -2.07 5.17 12.05
N SER A 150 -0.99 5.91 12.23
CA SER A 150 0.33 5.34 12.43
C SER A 150 0.15 4.30 13.54
N ARG A 151 0.17 3.02 13.18
CA ARG A 151 0.38 1.98 14.18
C ARG A 151 1.78 2.27 14.71
N ALA A 152 1.82 2.99 15.82
CA ALA A 152 3.05 3.19 16.56
C ALA A 152 3.51 1.79 16.99
N SER A 153 4.27 1.16 16.09
CA SER A 153 4.97 -0.08 16.42
C SER A 153 5.86 0.24 17.61
N ALA A 154 5.86 -0.63 18.61
CA ALA A 154 6.56 -0.39 19.86
C ALA A 154 8.01 0.00 19.57
N ALA A 155 8.35 1.24 19.89
CA ALA A 155 9.71 1.74 19.69
C ALA A 155 10.69 0.93 20.56
N PRO A 156 11.96 0.76 20.15
CA PRO A 156 12.95 0.01 20.91
C PRO A 156 12.97 0.46 22.37
N ALA A 157 12.78 -0.51 23.28
CA ALA A 157 12.71 -0.27 24.71
C ALA A 157 14.13 -0.19 25.35
N GLY A 158 14.22 0.34 26.59
CA GLY A 158 15.48 0.42 27.30
C GLY A 158 16.20 1.78 27.14
N SER A 159 17.30 1.96 27.91
CA SER A 159 18.05 3.23 27.92
C SER A 159 18.68 3.57 26.58
N ARG A 160 19.28 2.59 25.92
CA ARG A 160 19.90 2.76 24.59
C ARG A 160 18.88 3.08 23.50
N GLY A 161 17.70 2.42 23.52
CA GLY A 161 16.62 2.72 22.59
C GLY A 161 16.05 4.14 22.78
N ARG A 162 16.01 4.64 24.04
CA ARG A 162 15.65 6.04 24.32
C ARG A 162 16.67 7.02 23.79
N ALA A 163 17.96 6.80 24.07
CA ALA A 163 19.06 7.65 23.59
C ALA A 163 19.06 7.75 22.05
N LEU A 164 18.82 6.64 21.35
CA LEU A 164 18.76 6.64 19.89
C LEU A 164 17.56 7.44 19.35
N ARG A 165 16.39 7.35 20.01
CA ARG A 165 15.23 8.20 19.66
C ARG A 165 15.47 9.68 19.92
N GLU A 166 16.12 10.01 21.04
CA GLU A 166 16.51 11.39 21.37
C GLU A 166 17.46 11.93 20.30
N ARG A 167 18.50 11.17 19.93
CA ARG A 167 19.42 11.52 18.83
C ARG A 167 18.65 11.80 17.52
N VAL A 168 17.73 10.92 17.12
CA VAL A 168 16.92 11.14 15.91
C VAL A 168 16.08 12.41 16.03
N SER A 169 15.53 12.69 17.21
CA SER A 169 14.71 13.88 17.44
C SER A 169 15.50 15.17 17.45
N GLU A 170 16.78 15.12 17.83
CA GLU A 170 17.69 16.27 17.84
C GLU A 170 18.27 16.55 16.46
N VAL A 171 18.70 15.50 15.74
CA VAL A 171 19.44 15.61 14.48
C VAL A 171 18.54 15.80 13.28
N PHE A 172 17.46 15.03 13.17
CA PHE A 172 16.65 14.99 11.96
C PHE A 172 15.49 16.00 11.98
N PRO A 173 15.12 16.58 10.82
CA PRO A 173 13.96 17.46 10.69
C PRO A 173 12.64 16.72 10.93
N ARG A 174 11.61 17.45 11.39
CA ARG A 174 10.33 16.87 11.85
C ARG A 174 9.63 16.00 10.83
N ASP A 175 9.70 16.36 9.56
CA ASP A 175 9.08 15.66 8.43
C ASP A 175 9.78 14.32 8.13
N ALA A 176 11.10 14.21 8.28
CA ALA A 176 11.85 12.98 8.07
C ALA A 176 11.83 12.01 9.27
N ARG A 177 11.65 12.52 10.51
CA ARG A 177 11.71 11.71 11.75
C ARG A 177 10.86 10.44 11.74
N PRO A 178 9.60 10.44 11.27
CA PRO A 178 8.78 9.22 11.29
C PRO A 178 9.40 8.08 10.50
N LEU A 179 9.95 8.36 9.32
CA LEU A 179 10.61 7.35 8.48
C LEU A 179 11.95 6.90 9.08
N VAL A 180 12.74 7.81 9.63
CA VAL A 180 14.00 7.49 10.31
C VAL A 180 13.74 6.59 11.52
N LEU A 181 12.73 6.89 12.35
CA LEU A 181 12.37 6.08 13.52
C LEU A 181 11.84 4.69 13.13
N GLU A 182 11.08 4.59 12.06
CA GLU A 182 10.64 3.30 11.54
C GLU A 182 11.82 2.47 11.01
N GLY A 183 12.78 3.11 10.35
CA GLY A 183 14.03 2.47 9.94
C GLY A 183 14.87 1.99 11.13
N VAL A 184 15.01 2.79 12.18
CA VAL A 184 15.65 2.40 13.45
C VAL A 184 14.99 1.17 14.04
N ARG A 185 13.65 1.14 14.11
CA ARG A 185 12.89 -0.01 14.60
C ARG A 185 13.17 -1.26 13.77
N ARG A 186 13.10 -1.14 12.44
CA ARG A 186 13.30 -2.27 11.51
C ARG A 186 14.71 -2.85 11.63
N VAL A 187 15.71 -1.99 11.64
CA VAL A 187 17.12 -2.40 11.70
C VAL A 187 17.48 -2.97 13.08
N ALA A 188 16.92 -2.40 14.16
CA ALA A 188 17.07 -2.95 15.51
C ALA A 188 16.42 -4.32 15.68
N ASP A 189 15.24 -4.54 15.06
CA ASP A 189 14.55 -5.84 15.05
C ASP A 189 15.27 -6.86 14.17
N TYR A 190 15.95 -6.40 13.12
CA TYR A 190 16.73 -7.25 12.23
C TYR A 190 17.97 -7.83 12.93
N GLN A 191 18.73 -6.99 13.62
CA GLN A 191 19.96 -7.39 14.29
C GLN A 191 19.99 -6.93 15.76
N ASP A 192 20.27 -5.63 16.01
CA ASP A 192 20.36 -5.05 17.34
C ASP A 192 20.38 -3.51 17.31
N LEU A 193 20.43 -2.88 18.50
CA LEU A 193 20.51 -1.41 18.62
C LEU A 193 21.87 -0.83 18.17
N ALA A 194 22.96 -1.59 18.15
CA ALA A 194 24.24 -1.11 17.64
C ALA A 194 24.19 -0.99 16.10
N TYR A 195 23.49 -1.91 15.46
CA TYR A 195 23.27 -1.86 14.04
C TYR A 195 22.31 -0.71 13.64
N ALA A 196 21.35 -0.41 14.52
CA ALA A 196 20.49 0.77 14.35
C ALA A 196 21.25 2.10 14.54
N ASP A 197 22.25 2.17 15.43
CA ASP A 197 23.17 3.31 15.49
C ASP A 197 23.91 3.50 14.16
N THR A 198 24.44 2.41 13.59
CA THR A 198 25.11 2.45 12.28
C THR A 198 24.17 2.94 11.15
N TYR A 199 22.89 2.61 11.23
CA TYR A 199 21.89 3.12 10.28
C TYR A 199 21.76 4.65 10.40
N VAL A 200 21.66 5.18 11.60
CA VAL A 200 21.57 6.62 11.83
C VAL A 200 22.84 7.34 11.38
N ASP A 201 24.03 6.79 11.70
CA ASP A 201 25.33 7.33 11.28
C ASP A 201 25.43 7.46 9.74
N ARG A 202 24.84 6.50 9.01
CA ARG A 202 24.82 6.53 7.53
C ARG A 202 23.84 7.54 6.94
N LEU A 203 22.82 7.93 7.70
CA LEU A 203 21.85 8.93 7.24
C LEU A 203 22.28 10.36 7.48
N GLU A 204 23.09 10.65 8.51
CA GLU A 204 23.54 12.01 8.83
C GLU A 204 24.26 12.69 7.65
N PRO A 205 25.18 12.04 6.92
CA PRO A 205 25.79 12.65 5.74
C PRO A 205 24.80 12.96 4.61
N ILE A 206 23.73 12.17 4.50
CA ILE A 206 22.69 12.40 3.50
C ILE A 206 21.83 13.60 3.88
N LEU A 207 21.47 13.70 5.17
CA LEU A 207 20.79 14.89 5.70
C LEU A 207 21.59 16.17 5.44
N ALA A 208 22.92 16.11 5.57
CA ALA A 208 23.78 17.27 5.30
C ALA A 208 23.75 17.74 3.83
N LEU A 209 23.29 16.88 2.91
CA LEU A 209 23.10 17.19 1.49
C LEU A 209 21.67 17.61 1.15
N ASP A 210 20.74 17.46 2.10
CA ASP A 210 19.30 17.71 1.90
C ASP A 210 18.93 19.08 2.50
N ASP A 211 18.88 20.08 1.64
CA ASP A 211 18.56 21.47 2.02
C ASP A 211 17.05 21.74 2.24
N GLY A 212 16.22 20.68 2.12
CA GLY A 212 14.77 20.77 2.27
C GLY A 212 14.03 21.21 1.02
N GLY A 213 14.73 21.43 -0.09
CA GLY A 213 14.12 21.78 -1.38
C GLY A 213 13.28 23.07 -1.33
N ALA A 214 12.51 23.31 -2.39
CA ALA A 214 11.68 24.52 -2.54
C ALA A 214 10.45 24.54 -1.60
N ASP A 215 10.00 23.40 -1.13
CA ASP A 215 8.83 23.21 -0.27
C ASP A 215 9.19 23.01 1.23
N GLY A 216 10.48 23.06 1.55
CA GLY A 216 10.99 22.83 2.91
C GLY A 216 10.90 21.37 3.35
N SER A 217 10.64 20.43 2.45
CA SER A 217 10.54 19.01 2.76
C SER A 217 11.88 18.28 2.54
N HIS A 218 12.31 17.50 3.53
CA HIS A 218 13.53 16.70 3.48
C HIS A 218 13.25 15.32 2.83
N ARG A 219 12.77 15.35 1.58
CA ARG A 219 12.38 14.14 0.84
C ARG A 219 13.56 13.21 0.57
N LEU A 220 14.75 13.77 0.25
CA LEU A 220 15.94 12.97 0.04
C LEU A 220 16.28 12.15 1.29
N THR A 221 16.26 12.80 2.45
CA THR A 221 16.52 12.15 3.75
C THR A 221 15.45 11.08 4.05
N GLY A 222 14.19 11.39 3.83
CA GLY A 222 13.09 10.44 4.04
C GLY A 222 13.18 9.19 3.16
N GLU A 223 13.42 9.36 1.86
CA GLU A 223 13.58 8.23 0.93
C GLU A 223 14.88 7.45 1.22
N ALA A 224 15.96 8.14 1.54
CA ALA A 224 17.20 7.49 1.95
C ALA A 224 17.00 6.66 3.24
N ALA A 225 16.28 7.18 4.22
CA ALA A 225 15.96 6.47 5.45
C ALA A 225 15.19 5.18 5.17
N ARG A 226 14.18 5.26 4.32
CA ARG A 226 13.36 4.11 3.92
C ARG A 226 14.18 3.04 3.20
N HIS A 227 14.90 3.42 2.16
CA HIS A 227 15.66 2.48 1.34
C HIS A 227 16.86 1.89 2.08
N LEU A 228 17.57 2.70 2.85
CA LEU A 228 18.69 2.22 3.65
C LEU A 228 18.24 1.18 4.69
N ALA A 229 17.10 1.40 5.36
CA ALA A 229 16.54 0.43 6.29
C ALA A 229 16.21 -0.90 5.61
N LEU A 230 15.61 -0.85 4.41
CA LEU A 230 15.33 -2.04 3.60
C LEU A 230 16.61 -2.79 3.22
N TRP A 231 17.63 -2.09 2.74
CA TRP A 231 18.90 -2.69 2.34
C TRP A 231 19.70 -3.25 3.52
N MET A 232 19.63 -2.59 4.68
CA MET A 232 20.30 -3.05 5.90
C MET A 232 19.54 -4.20 6.61
N SER A 233 18.29 -4.49 6.23
CA SER A 233 17.49 -5.58 6.80
C SER A 233 17.08 -6.60 5.73
N TYR A 234 18.09 -7.17 5.06
CA TYR A 234 17.87 -8.15 4.00
C TYR A 234 17.14 -9.40 4.50
N GLU A 235 16.12 -9.83 3.80
CA GLU A 235 15.32 -11.02 4.12
C GLU A 235 15.93 -12.26 3.49
N ASP A 236 16.96 -12.82 4.12
CA ASP A 236 17.48 -14.13 3.79
C ASP A 236 16.60 -15.27 4.35
N ALA A 237 16.95 -16.52 4.05
CA ALA A 237 16.15 -17.67 4.47
C ALA A 237 16.05 -17.79 6.00
N ALA A 238 17.10 -17.42 6.76
CA ALA A 238 17.09 -17.46 8.22
C ALA A 238 16.15 -16.39 8.79
N ARG A 239 16.21 -15.17 8.26
CA ARG A 239 15.29 -14.10 8.66
C ARG A 239 13.83 -14.41 8.32
N VAL A 240 13.57 -14.98 7.15
CA VAL A 240 12.23 -15.42 6.77
C VAL A 240 11.71 -16.50 7.71
N ALA A 241 12.56 -17.44 8.11
CA ALA A 241 12.21 -18.49 9.08
C ALA A 241 11.90 -17.88 10.46
N ASP A 242 12.74 -16.96 10.96
CA ASP A 242 12.51 -16.24 12.21
C ASP A 242 11.15 -15.52 12.20
N LEU A 243 10.89 -14.71 11.18
CA LEU A 243 9.63 -13.98 11.04
C LEU A 243 8.40 -14.90 10.97
N LYS A 244 8.55 -16.08 10.36
CA LYS A 244 7.46 -17.06 10.25
C LYS A 244 7.20 -17.84 11.54
N THR A 245 8.19 -17.98 12.42
CA THR A 245 8.10 -18.78 13.65
C THR A 245 7.84 -17.96 14.91
N ARG A 246 7.76 -16.64 14.82
CA ARG A 246 7.47 -15.76 15.97
C ARG A 246 6.08 -16.01 16.54
N SER A 247 5.99 -16.06 17.87
CA SER A 247 4.73 -16.27 18.61
C SER A 247 3.65 -15.25 18.26
N GLU A 248 4.03 -13.97 18.15
CA GLU A 248 3.13 -12.87 17.77
C GLU A 248 2.43 -13.10 16.42
N ARG A 249 3.07 -13.80 15.50
CA ARG A 249 2.44 -14.18 14.23
C ARG A 249 1.35 -15.21 14.44
N PHE A 250 1.60 -16.22 15.29
CA PHE A 250 0.60 -17.26 15.57
C PHE A 250 -0.57 -16.70 16.40
N GLU A 251 -0.31 -15.75 17.29
CA GLU A 251 -1.36 -15.04 18.02
C GLU A 251 -2.25 -14.25 17.05
N ARG A 252 -1.65 -13.48 16.15
CA ARG A 252 -2.36 -12.74 15.12
C ARG A 252 -3.16 -13.66 14.19
N MET A 253 -2.57 -14.78 13.75
CA MET A 253 -3.28 -15.78 12.94
C MET A 253 -4.50 -16.37 13.68
N ARG A 254 -4.39 -16.64 14.98
CA ARG A 254 -5.53 -17.12 15.79
C ARG A 254 -6.63 -16.07 15.90
N GLU A 255 -6.26 -14.81 16.11
CA GLU A 255 -7.20 -13.69 16.13
C GLU A 255 -7.89 -13.49 14.76
N GLU A 256 -7.12 -13.59 13.66
CA GLU A 256 -7.64 -13.41 12.30
C GLU A 256 -8.56 -14.56 11.84
N VAL A 257 -8.24 -15.79 12.24
CA VAL A 257 -8.97 -16.99 11.81
C VAL A 257 -10.12 -17.32 12.78
N ALA A 258 -10.21 -16.62 13.92
CA ALA A 258 -11.19 -16.92 14.98
C ALA A 258 -11.26 -18.42 15.33
N ALA A 259 -10.15 -19.13 15.26
CA ALA A 259 -10.04 -20.53 15.58
C ALA A 259 -10.15 -20.66 17.10
N GLU A 260 -11.35 -20.98 17.59
CA GLU A 260 -11.54 -21.48 18.93
C GLU A 260 -10.80 -22.83 19.04
N SER A 261 -9.95 -22.93 20.05
CA SER A 261 -9.22 -24.15 20.42
C SER A 261 -10.14 -25.17 21.07
#